data_57cfd31aca8c8a707f9d7ec472ec3d11
#
_entry.id   57cfd31aca8c8a707f9d7ec472ec3d11
#
_cell.length_a   1.000
_cell.length_b   1.000
_cell.length_c   1.000
_cell.angle_alpha   90.00
_cell.angle_beta   90.00
_cell.angle_gamma   90.00
#
_symmetry.space_group_name_H-M   'P 1'
#
loop_
_entity.id
_entity.type
_entity.pdbx_description
1 polymer ?
#
loop_
_entity_poly.entity_id
_entity_poly.type
_entity_poly.pdbx_seq_one_letter_code
_entity_poly.pdbx_strand_id
1 'polypeptide(L)'
;MDPQLEALAEELQKRQKTAGAPAAPSTGSATKPDVLAVQESGCGVLNASNKAKDFLKAVLTVPEGEVEAVRSDCDAQLLLNITLAQPSKISSIRVAAPEAASAPSTIKLYVNKSGLSFDDVEDLAPTQELTLQGAAGELKLNFVKFQNVSSLTVFIEGNQGDEEATMLSRFHLVGVPIHTTNMNDLKKGG
;
A
#
# COMPACT_ATOMS: atom_id res chain seq x y z
N MET A 1 -28.12 3.49 -52.68
CA MET A 1 -27.15 4.10 -51.76
C MET A 1 -27.24 5.61 -51.96
N ASP A 2 -27.60 6.29 -50.96
CA ASP A 2 -27.98 7.70 -51.04
C ASP A 2 -26.73 8.60 -50.91
N PRO A 3 -26.36 9.37 -51.96
CA PRO A 3 -25.12 10.16 -51.96
C PRO A 3 -25.14 11.31 -50.89
N GLN A 4 -26.27 11.57 -50.25
CA GLN A 4 -26.37 12.56 -49.21
C GLN A 4 -25.80 12.08 -47.82
N LEU A 5 -25.75 10.79 -47.60
CA LEU A 5 -25.19 10.23 -46.36
C LEU A 5 -23.66 10.23 -46.35
N GLU A 6 -23.01 10.08 -47.52
CA GLU A 6 -21.54 10.14 -47.59
C GLU A 6 -21.01 11.58 -47.39
N ALA A 7 -21.71 12.55 -47.94
CA ALA A 7 -21.33 13.98 -47.75
C ALA A 7 -21.44 14.42 -46.28
N LEU A 8 -22.40 13.90 -45.54
CA LEU A 8 -22.56 14.20 -44.10
C LEU A 8 -21.48 13.58 -43.25
N ALA A 9 -20.99 12.41 -43.61
CA ALA A 9 -19.92 11.72 -42.90
C ALA A 9 -18.54 12.41 -43.08
N GLU A 10 -18.27 12.94 -44.27
CA GLU A 10 -17.04 13.72 -44.55
C GLU A 10 -17.05 15.05 -43.80
N GLU A 11 -18.19 15.71 -43.69
CA GLU A 11 -18.32 17.01 -42.99
C GLU A 11 -18.14 16.86 -41.48
N LEU A 12 -18.59 15.76 -40.90
CA LEU A 12 -18.36 15.42 -39.47
C LEU A 12 -16.90 15.12 -39.17
N GLN A 13 -16.17 14.45 -40.08
CA GLN A 13 -14.75 14.19 -39.92
C GLN A 13 -13.89 15.45 -40.07
N LYS A 14 -14.32 16.42 -40.87
CA LYS A 14 -13.62 17.71 -41.05
C LYS A 14 -13.75 18.64 -39.85
N ARG A 15 -14.86 18.55 -39.10
CA ARG A 15 -15.08 19.34 -37.86
C ARG A 15 -14.28 18.85 -36.66
N GLN A 16 -13.84 17.61 -36.66
CA GLN A 16 -13.00 17.08 -35.56
C GLN A 16 -11.52 17.46 -35.69
N LYS A 17 -11.09 18.03 -36.80
CA LYS A 17 -9.68 18.31 -37.09
C LYS A 17 -9.23 19.77 -36.86
N THR A 18 -10.16 20.66 -36.45
CA THR A 18 -9.86 22.09 -36.25
C THR A 18 -10.39 22.66 -34.94
N ALA A 19 -10.24 21.90 -33.84
CA ALA A 19 -10.39 22.48 -32.50
C ALA A 19 -9.09 22.28 -31.74
N GLY A 20 -8.09 23.08 -32.10
CA GLY A 20 -6.94 23.35 -31.25
C GLY A 20 -7.42 24.21 -30.07
N ALA A 21 -7.85 23.59 -28.97
CA ALA A 21 -8.07 24.28 -27.73
C ALA A 21 -6.71 24.60 -27.07
N PRO A 22 -6.52 25.82 -26.51
CA PRO A 22 -5.29 26.13 -25.79
C PRO A 22 -5.16 25.22 -24.58
N ALA A 23 -3.98 24.62 -24.42
CA ALA A 23 -3.64 23.81 -23.27
C ALA A 23 -3.84 24.63 -22.00
N ALA A 24 -4.83 24.26 -21.21
CA ALA A 24 -4.93 24.74 -19.84
C ALA A 24 -3.74 24.20 -19.05
N PRO A 25 -3.16 24.97 -18.10
CA PRO A 25 -2.04 24.50 -17.31
C PRO A 25 -2.47 23.25 -16.54
N SER A 26 -1.71 22.18 -16.69
CA SER A 26 -1.92 20.91 -15.99
C SER A 26 -1.74 21.11 -14.49
N THR A 27 -2.82 21.47 -13.82
CA THR A 27 -2.93 21.36 -12.37
C THR A 27 -2.88 19.89 -12.01
N GLY A 28 -1.77 19.49 -11.38
CA GLY A 28 -1.59 18.28 -10.61
C GLY A 28 -2.36 17.05 -11.09
N SER A 29 -1.74 16.19 -11.88
CA SER A 29 -2.23 14.84 -12.13
C SER A 29 -2.49 14.18 -10.77
N ALA A 30 -3.75 14.00 -10.41
CA ALA A 30 -4.13 13.23 -9.24
C ALA A 30 -3.70 11.78 -9.50
N THR A 31 -2.51 11.43 -9.01
CA THR A 31 -1.98 10.08 -9.14
C THR A 31 -2.94 9.14 -8.42
N LYS A 32 -3.50 8.17 -9.17
CA LYS A 32 -4.40 7.17 -8.59
C LYS A 32 -3.64 6.39 -7.51
N PRO A 33 -4.24 6.13 -6.34
CA PRO A 33 -3.62 5.31 -5.32
C PRO A 33 -3.29 3.92 -5.85
N ASP A 34 -2.06 3.47 -5.64
CA ASP A 34 -1.57 2.15 -6.05
C ASP A 34 -0.75 1.52 -4.91
N VAL A 35 -0.33 0.28 -5.09
CA VAL A 35 0.54 -0.40 -4.13
C VAL A 35 1.88 0.32 -4.08
N LEU A 36 2.28 0.73 -2.89
CA LEU A 36 3.50 1.49 -2.65
C LEU A 36 4.74 0.59 -2.69
N ALA A 37 5.80 1.07 -3.30
CA ALA A 37 7.09 0.38 -3.33
C ALA A 37 7.76 0.44 -1.95
N VAL A 38 8.32 -0.70 -1.53
CA VAL A 38 9.06 -0.85 -0.27
C VAL A 38 10.57 -0.95 -0.53
N GLN A 39 11.36 -0.51 0.45
CA GLN A 39 12.82 -0.69 0.45
C GLN A 39 13.15 -2.00 1.17
N GLU A 40 13.49 -3.04 0.41
CA GLU A 40 13.69 -4.40 0.94
C GLU A 40 14.68 -4.47 2.10
N SER A 41 15.81 -3.76 2.01
CA SER A 41 16.85 -3.74 3.06
C SER A 41 16.37 -3.14 4.38
N GLY A 42 15.28 -2.36 4.36
CA GLY A 42 14.68 -1.75 5.53
C GLY A 42 13.44 -2.46 6.04
N CYS A 43 13.05 -3.58 5.43
CA CYS A 43 11.92 -4.37 5.86
C CYS A 43 12.37 -5.57 6.70
N GLY A 44 11.57 -5.92 7.70
CA GLY A 44 11.83 -7.06 8.56
C GLY A 44 10.57 -7.54 9.26
N VAL A 45 10.64 -8.75 9.79
CA VAL A 45 9.57 -9.35 10.58
C VAL A 45 10.18 -10.01 11.81
N LEU A 46 9.53 -9.83 12.95
CA LEU A 46 9.87 -10.48 14.22
C LEU A 46 8.79 -11.52 14.55
N ASN A 47 9.19 -12.56 15.27
CA ASN A 47 8.38 -13.72 15.62
C ASN A 47 7.80 -14.43 14.39
N ALA A 48 8.62 -14.60 13.36
CA ALA A 48 8.22 -15.32 12.17
C ALA A 48 9.17 -16.47 11.89
N SER A 49 8.66 -17.56 11.31
CA SER A 49 9.46 -18.73 10.94
C SER A 49 10.66 -18.33 10.07
N ASN A 50 11.73 -19.15 10.10
CA ASN A 50 13.01 -18.84 9.43
C ASN A 50 12.90 -18.47 7.94
N LYS A 51 11.86 -18.96 7.25
CA LYS A 51 11.59 -18.65 5.84
C LYS A 51 10.81 -17.37 5.62
N ALA A 52 10.21 -16.79 6.67
CA ALA A 52 9.32 -15.65 6.56
C ALA A 52 10.01 -14.39 6.02
N LYS A 53 11.31 -14.22 6.24
CA LYS A 53 12.08 -13.10 5.68
C LYS A 53 12.11 -13.13 4.16
N ASP A 54 12.19 -14.32 3.56
CA ASP A 54 12.23 -14.49 2.11
C ASP A 54 10.85 -14.23 1.48
N PHE A 55 9.78 -14.56 2.22
CA PHE A 55 8.40 -14.37 1.75
C PHE A 55 7.85 -12.97 2.05
N LEU A 56 8.40 -12.26 3.02
CA LEU A 56 7.93 -10.92 3.41
C LEU A 56 7.89 -9.96 2.22
N LYS A 57 8.90 -9.99 1.36
CA LYS A 57 8.92 -9.19 0.13
C LYS A 57 7.72 -9.50 -0.75
N ALA A 58 7.43 -10.78 -0.99
CA ALA A 58 6.31 -11.20 -1.83
C ALA A 58 4.98 -10.76 -1.21
N VAL A 59 4.80 -10.94 0.11
CA VAL A 59 3.62 -10.50 0.86
C VAL A 59 3.38 -9.00 0.75
N LEU A 60 4.46 -8.19 0.68
CA LEU A 60 4.38 -6.75 0.61
C LEU A 60 4.21 -6.20 -0.82
N THR A 61 4.64 -6.93 -1.85
CA THR A 61 4.78 -6.36 -3.20
C THR A 61 4.03 -7.08 -4.31
N VAL A 62 3.74 -8.39 -4.18
CA VAL A 62 3.06 -9.15 -5.25
C VAL A 62 1.57 -8.83 -5.25
N PRO A 63 1.04 -8.19 -6.32
CA PRO A 63 -0.35 -7.69 -6.32
C PRO A 63 -1.39 -8.79 -6.29
N GLU A 64 -1.18 -9.88 -7.03
CA GLU A 64 -2.08 -11.03 -7.14
C GLU A 64 -1.28 -12.31 -7.37
N GLY A 65 -1.82 -13.45 -6.93
CA GLY A 65 -1.20 -14.75 -7.06
C GLY A 65 -1.06 -15.48 -5.72
N GLU A 66 -0.66 -16.74 -5.80
CA GLU A 66 -0.32 -17.51 -4.62
C GLU A 66 1.05 -17.10 -4.12
N VAL A 67 1.07 -16.48 -2.95
CA VAL A 67 2.28 -16.14 -2.22
C VAL A 67 2.33 -17.00 -0.98
N GLU A 68 3.48 -17.60 -0.72
CA GLU A 68 3.67 -18.35 0.52
C GLU A 68 3.52 -17.39 1.72
N ALA A 69 2.64 -17.76 2.65
CA ALA A 69 2.30 -16.89 3.76
C ALA A 69 3.44 -16.78 4.76
N VAL A 70 3.65 -15.57 5.27
CA VAL A 70 4.42 -15.36 6.50
C VAL A 70 3.62 -15.96 7.64
N ARG A 71 4.25 -16.81 8.44
CA ARG A 71 3.65 -17.49 9.60
C ARG A 71 4.39 -17.07 10.86
N SER A 72 3.65 -16.80 11.93
CA SER A 72 4.25 -16.58 13.25
C SER A 72 4.85 -17.88 13.80
N ASP A 73 5.84 -17.77 14.69
CA ASP A 73 6.67 -18.89 15.15
C ASP A 73 6.31 -19.33 16.58
N CYS A 74 6.58 -18.50 17.57
CA CYS A 74 6.42 -18.87 18.98
C CYS A 74 4.99 -18.72 19.49
N ASP A 75 4.27 -17.73 18.97
CA ASP A 75 2.89 -17.40 19.34
C ASP A 75 2.15 -16.75 18.15
N ALA A 76 0.91 -16.33 18.37
CA ALA A 76 0.09 -15.72 17.34
C ALA A 76 0.46 -14.26 16.98
N GLN A 77 1.45 -13.64 17.63
CA GLN A 77 1.85 -12.27 17.39
C GLN A 77 2.83 -12.16 16.21
N LEU A 78 2.76 -11.07 15.47
CA LEU A 78 3.72 -10.71 14.42
C LEU A 78 4.04 -9.22 14.50
N LEU A 79 5.31 -8.88 14.35
CA LEU A 79 5.76 -7.49 14.25
C LEU A 79 6.51 -7.26 12.95
N LEU A 80 5.91 -6.47 12.04
CA LEU A 80 6.49 -6.13 10.75
C LEU A 80 7.05 -4.72 10.78
N ASN A 81 8.30 -4.56 10.37
CA ASN A 81 8.91 -3.27 10.11
C ASN A 81 9.00 -3.08 8.59
N ILE A 82 8.34 -2.04 8.07
CA ILE A 82 8.25 -1.76 6.64
C ILE A 82 8.85 -0.38 6.39
N THR A 83 9.85 -0.31 5.51
CA THR A 83 10.41 0.94 5.03
C THR A 83 9.95 1.18 3.60
N LEU A 84 9.39 2.34 3.33
CA LEU A 84 8.97 2.73 1.99
C LEU A 84 10.16 3.19 1.15
N ALA A 85 10.14 2.92 -0.15
CA ALA A 85 11.18 3.38 -1.08
C ALA A 85 11.27 4.91 -1.15
N GLN A 86 10.16 5.59 -0.88
CA GLN A 86 10.07 7.05 -0.76
C GLN A 86 8.91 7.44 0.16
N PRO A 87 8.98 8.61 0.81
CA PRO A 87 7.87 9.11 1.63
C PRO A 87 6.57 9.12 0.84
N SER A 88 5.49 8.66 1.46
CA SER A 88 4.22 8.45 0.77
C SER A 88 3.03 8.84 1.63
N LYS A 89 1.91 9.13 0.96
CA LYS A 89 0.59 9.25 1.59
C LYS A 89 -0.10 7.90 1.48
N ILE A 90 -0.46 7.29 2.61
CA ILE A 90 -1.13 5.99 2.62
C ILE A 90 -2.62 6.20 2.86
N SER A 91 -3.45 5.62 2.02
CA SER A 91 -4.92 5.73 2.11
C SER A 91 -5.60 4.49 2.68
N SER A 92 -5.03 3.32 2.42
CA SER A 92 -5.55 2.03 2.90
C SER A 92 -4.46 0.98 2.96
N ILE A 93 -4.75 -0.11 3.64
CA ILE A 93 -3.97 -1.34 3.59
C ILE A 93 -4.84 -2.49 3.07
N ARG A 94 -4.27 -3.37 2.27
CA ARG A 94 -4.91 -4.61 1.85
C ARG A 94 -4.24 -5.77 2.57
N VAL A 95 -5.03 -6.51 3.30
CA VAL A 95 -4.57 -7.64 4.10
C VAL A 95 -5.23 -8.91 3.60
N ALA A 96 -4.48 -10.00 3.51
CA ALA A 96 -5.03 -11.31 3.25
C ALA A 96 -4.24 -12.40 3.97
N ALA A 97 -4.96 -13.45 4.33
CA ALA A 97 -4.43 -14.68 4.90
C ALA A 97 -4.98 -15.89 4.13
N PRO A 98 -4.36 -17.07 4.22
CA PRO A 98 -4.88 -18.27 3.57
C PRO A 98 -6.27 -18.67 4.05
N GLU A 99 -6.52 -18.51 5.35
CA GLU A 99 -7.77 -18.88 6.00
C GLU A 99 -8.20 -17.82 7.01
N ALA A 100 -9.51 -17.69 7.25
CA ALA A 100 -10.04 -16.71 8.17
C ALA A 100 -9.62 -16.96 9.64
N ALA A 101 -9.51 -18.21 10.06
CA ALA A 101 -9.11 -18.55 11.42
C ALA A 101 -7.68 -18.07 11.75
N SER A 102 -6.74 -18.27 10.83
CA SER A 102 -5.35 -17.83 10.98
C SER A 102 -5.11 -16.37 10.56
N ALA A 103 -6.15 -15.68 10.05
CA ALA A 103 -6.05 -14.29 9.63
C ALA A 103 -5.87 -13.34 10.83
N PRO A 104 -5.11 -12.24 10.67
CA PRO A 104 -4.98 -11.22 11.69
C PRO A 104 -6.33 -10.75 12.22
N SER A 105 -6.47 -10.61 13.54
CA SER A 105 -7.65 -10.01 14.17
C SER A 105 -7.47 -8.50 14.36
N THR A 106 -6.56 -8.12 15.22
CA THR A 106 -6.22 -6.73 15.56
C THR A 106 -4.87 -6.35 14.97
N ILE A 107 -4.83 -5.23 14.28
CA ILE A 107 -3.65 -4.68 13.60
C ILE A 107 -3.40 -3.28 14.15
N LYS A 108 -2.26 -3.08 14.81
CA LYS A 108 -1.84 -1.79 15.35
C LYS A 108 -0.73 -1.19 14.46
N LEU A 109 -0.89 0.06 14.07
CA LEU A 109 0.00 0.76 13.15
C LEU A 109 0.77 1.88 13.85
N TYR A 110 2.08 1.95 13.61
CA TYR A 110 2.97 2.97 14.16
C TYR A 110 3.73 3.66 13.01
N VAL A 111 3.39 4.92 12.75
CA VAL A 111 3.94 5.71 11.64
C VAL A 111 5.29 6.30 12.03
N ASN A 112 6.28 6.19 11.14
CA ASN A 112 7.63 6.76 11.28
C ASN A 112 8.32 6.36 12.59
N LYS A 113 8.03 5.15 13.04
CA LYS A 113 8.71 4.51 14.16
C LYS A 113 9.31 3.21 13.64
N SER A 114 10.61 3.20 13.50
CA SER A 114 11.38 2.03 13.02
C SER A 114 12.09 1.34 14.17
N GLY A 115 12.27 0.03 14.03
CA GLY A 115 13.03 -0.76 14.99
C GLY A 115 12.34 -0.97 16.34
N LEU A 116 11.00 -0.88 16.37
CA LEU A 116 10.23 -1.23 17.56
C LEU A 116 10.33 -2.73 17.85
N SER A 117 10.43 -3.07 19.13
CA SER A 117 10.32 -4.42 19.69
C SER A 117 8.89 -4.70 20.17
N PHE A 118 8.63 -5.91 20.65
CA PHE A 118 7.34 -6.25 21.27
C PHE A 118 7.10 -5.43 22.54
N ASP A 119 8.11 -5.24 23.39
CA ASP A 119 8.02 -4.43 24.59
C ASP A 119 7.63 -2.96 24.27
N ASP A 120 8.21 -2.40 23.19
CA ASP A 120 7.91 -1.02 22.78
C ASP A 120 6.45 -0.85 22.34
N VAL A 121 5.87 -1.83 21.63
CA VAL A 121 4.50 -1.73 21.13
C VAL A 121 3.43 -1.98 22.19
N GLU A 122 3.78 -2.60 23.32
CA GLU A 122 2.89 -2.74 24.46
C GLU A 122 2.71 -1.39 25.19
N ASP A 123 3.79 -0.63 25.35
CA ASP A 123 3.78 0.64 26.06
C ASP A 123 3.36 1.84 25.19
N LEU A 124 3.49 1.70 23.87
CA LEU A 124 3.30 2.81 22.93
C LEU A 124 1.89 2.83 22.34
N ALA A 125 1.19 3.95 22.47
CA ALA A 125 -0.10 4.12 21.80
C ALA A 125 0.06 4.06 20.27
N PRO A 126 -0.73 3.22 19.57
CA PRO A 126 -0.67 3.11 18.12
C PRO A 126 -1.17 4.38 17.43
N THR A 127 -0.63 4.67 16.25
CA THR A 127 -1.14 5.73 15.39
C THR A 127 -2.59 5.46 14.99
N GLN A 128 -2.87 4.20 14.66
CA GLN A 128 -4.22 3.70 14.37
C GLN A 128 -4.29 2.20 14.68
N GLU A 129 -5.44 1.77 15.18
CA GLU A 129 -5.80 0.37 15.35
C GLU A 129 -6.89 0.00 14.35
N LEU A 130 -6.81 -1.21 13.81
CA LEU A 130 -7.70 -1.73 12.80
C LEU A 130 -8.09 -3.16 13.15
N THR A 131 -9.30 -3.56 12.80
CA THR A 131 -9.78 -4.93 12.93
C THR A 131 -10.08 -5.50 11.54
N LEU A 132 -9.52 -6.66 11.24
CA LEU A 132 -9.83 -7.40 10.03
C LEU A 132 -10.97 -8.40 10.34
N GLN A 133 -11.90 -8.53 9.43
CA GLN A 133 -12.96 -9.56 9.48
C GLN A 133 -12.86 -10.47 8.26
N GLY A 134 -12.76 -11.78 8.52
CA GLY A 134 -12.55 -12.77 7.47
C GLY A 134 -11.12 -12.86 6.96
N ALA A 135 -10.89 -13.67 5.93
CA ALA A 135 -9.55 -13.98 5.42
C ALA A 135 -8.88 -12.82 4.69
N ALA A 136 -9.62 -11.87 4.15
CA ALA A 136 -9.07 -10.76 3.40
C ALA A 136 -9.93 -9.50 3.47
N GLY A 137 -9.29 -8.33 3.37
CA GLY A 137 -10.00 -7.05 3.35
C GLY A 137 -9.11 -5.86 3.02
N GLU A 138 -9.75 -4.76 2.63
CA GLU A 138 -9.11 -3.45 2.51
C GLU A 138 -9.55 -2.56 3.66
N LEU A 139 -8.59 -2.17 4.49
CA LEU A 139 -8.80 -1.36 5.68
C LEU A 139 -8.40 0.08 5.42
N LYS A 140 -9.33 1.02 5.61
CA LYS A 140 -9.10 2.46 5.39
C LYS A 140 -8.30 3.08 6.51
N LEU A 141 -7.36 3.95 6.16
CA LEU A 141 -6.54 4.68 7.10
C LEU A 141 -7.01 6.10 7.30
N ASN A 142 -6.74 6.64 8.49
CA ASN A 142 -7.00 8.04 8.78
C ASN A 142 -6.05 8.92 7.96
N PHE A 143 -6.59 9.57 6.93
CA PHE A 143 -5.83 10.37 5.99
C PHE A 143 -4.90 11.40 6.67
N VAL A 144 -5.33 12.03 7.76
CA VAL A 144 -4.53 13.06 8.44
C VAL A 144 -3.25 12.48 9.06
N LYS A 145 -3.33 11.27 9.63
CA LYS A 145 -2.22 10.63 10.33
C LYS A 145 -1.20 9.97 9.38
N PHE A 146 -1.58 9.69 8.12
CA PHE A 146 -0.78 8.96 7.15
C PHE A 146 -0.37 9.79 5.93
N GLN A 147 -0.14 11.10 6.11
CA GLN A 147 0.21 12.06 5.05
C GLN A 147 1.68 12.00 4.59
N ASN A 148 2.59 11.62 5.48
CA ASN A 148 4.03 11.62 5.22
C ASN A 148 4.68 10.44 5.93
N VAL A 149 4.55 9.27 5.32
CA VAL A 149 5.03 8.01 5.88
C VAL A 149 6.29 7.58 5.15
N SER A 150 7.38 7.43 5.88
CA SER A 150 8.65 6.87 5.40
C SER A 150 8.86 5.44 5.90
N SER A 151 8.34 5.14 7.10
CA SER A 151 8.34 3.80 7.67
C SER A 151 7.04 3.51 8.40
N LEU A 152 6.68 2.25 8.44
CA LEU A 152 5.49 1.77 9.14
C LEU A 152 5.86 0.52 9.93
N THR A 153 5.64 0.54 11.24
CA THR A 153 5.67 -0.68 12.05
C THR A 153 4.24 -1.15 12.24
N VAL A 154 4.03 -2.45 12.01
CA VAL A 154 2.74 -3.12 12.07
C VAL A 154 2.83 -4.20 13.13
N PHE A 155 2.05 -4.06 14.18
CA PHE A 155 1.90 -5.09 15.20
C PHE A 155 0.57 -5.82 15.02
N ILE A 156 0.65 -7.12 14.81
CA ILE A 156 -0.50 -8.03 14.75
C ILE A 156 -0.56 -8.74 16.10
N GLU A 157 -1.63 -8.48 16.83
CA GLU A 157 -1.78 -8.94 18.22
C GLU A 157 -2.17 -10.42 18.32
N GLY A 158 -2.84 -10.93 17.27
CA GLY A 158 -3.30 -12.31 17.21
C GLY A 158 -4.14 -12.57 15.97
N ASN A 159 -4.77 -13.72 15.92
CA ASN A 159 -5.64 -14.15 14.83
C ASN A 159 -7.12 -14.26 15.24
N GLN A 160 -8.00 -14.51 14.26
CA GLN A 160 -9.44 -14.53 14.48
C GLN A 160 -9.99 -15.84 15.04
N GLY A 161 -9.23 -16.94 14.94
CA GLY A 161 -9.67 -18.28 15.34
C GLY A 161 -8.97 -18.82 16.58
N ASP A 162 -8.21 -18.01 17.32
CA ASP A 162 -7.36 -18.45 18.43
C ASP A 162 -6.42 -19.60 18.04
N GLU A 163 -5.95 -19.60 16.79
CA GLU A 163 -4.98 -20.55 16.27
C GLU A 163 -3.59 -20.29 16.88
N GLU A 164 -2.75 -21.34 16.95
CA GLU A 164 -1.38 -21.24 17.47
C GLU A 164 -0.52 -20.24 16.68
N ALA A 165 -0.82 -20.04 15.40
CA ALA A 165 -0.05 -19.16 14.53
C ALA A 165 -0.95 -18.26 13.66
N THR A 166 -0.54 -17.01 13.54
CA THR A 166 -1.10 -16.07 12.58
C THR A 166 -0.42 -16.23 11.23
N MET A 167 -1.20 -16.20 10.15
CA MET A 167 -0.70 -16.28 8.79
C MET A 167 -1.04 -15.01 8.00
N LEU A 168 -0.08 -14.58 7.17
CA LEU A 168 -0.21 -13.38 6.36
C LEU A 168 0.29 -13.67 4.93
N SER A 169 -0.62 -13.76 3.97
CA SER A 169 -0.29 -13.97 2.56
C SER A 169 -0.20 -12.66 1.76
N ARG A 170 -0.80 -11.57 2.27
CA ARG A 170 -0.73 -10.24 1.65
C ARG A 170 -0.82 -9.13 2.69
N PHE A 171 0.06 -8.14 2.54
CA PHE A 171 -0.01 -6.89 3.29
C PHE A 171 0.47 -5.74 2.39
N HIS A 172 -0.43 -5.12 1.67
CA HIS A 172 -0.10 -4.06 0.74
C HIS A 172 -0.45 -2.69 1.30
N LEU A 173 0.46 -1.77 1.19
CA LEU A 173 0.24 -0.35 1.47
C LEU A 173 -0.24 0.32 0.19
N VAL A 174 -1.44 0.90 0.23
CA VAL A 174 -2.05 1.56 -0.92
C VAL A 174 -2.04 3.06 -0.70
N GLY A 175 -1.48 3.79 -1.66
CA GLY A 175 -1.34 5.22 -1.51
C GLY A 175 -0.70 5.91 -2.70
N VAL A 176 -0.14 7.08 -2.44
CA VAL A 176 0.52 7.92 -3.46
C VAL A 176 1.87 8.36 -2.93
N PRO A 177 2.97 8.14 -3.68
CA PRO A 177 4.28 8.64 -3.30
C PRO A 177 4.31 10.18 -3.32
N ILE A 178 5.05 10.76 -2.37
CA ILE A 178 5.27 12.21 -2.32
C ILE A 178 6.48 12.51 -3.22
N HIS A 179 6.23 13.14 -4.36
CA HIS A 179 7.32 13.64 -5.19
C HIS A 179 7.91 14.90 -4.53
N THR A 180 9.11 14.79 -3.99
CA THR A 180 9.92 15.96 -3.64
C THR A 180 10.43 16.56 -4.93
N THR A 181 9.94 17.73 -5.30
CA THR A 181 10.50 18.51 -6.42
C THR A 181 11.94 18.87 -6.06
N ASN A 182 12.89 18.32 -6.80
CA ASN A 182 14.29 18.60 -6.59
C ASN A 182 14.57 20.03 -7.08
N MET A 183 14.76 20.97 -6.16
CA MET A 183 15.02 22.40 -6.48
C MET A 183 16.28 22.60 -7.35
N ASN A 184 17.11 21.56 -7.51
CA ASN A 184 18.29 21.61 -8.37
C ASN A 184 17.96 21.50 -9.86
N ASP A 185 16.78 21.01 -10.24
CA ASP A 185 16.35 20.91 -11.64
C ASP A 185 15.84 22.25 -12.19
N LEU A 186 15.55 23.23 -11.32
CA LEU A 186 15.11 24.57 -11.70
C LEU A 186 16.25 25.51 -12.12
N LYS A 187 17.53 25.13 -11.92
CA LYS A 187 18.69 25.97 -12.26
C LYS A 187 19.26 25.75 -13.67
N LYS A 188 18.65 24.91 -14.51
CA LYS A 188 19.14 24.65 -15.89
C LYS A 188 18.31 25.31 -17.00
N GLY A 189 17.54 26.33 -16.69
CA GLY A 189 16.74 27.10 -17.65
C GLY A 189 17.04 28.59 -17.53
N GLY A 190 18.26 28.98 -17.73
CA GLY A 190 18.66 30.37 -17.81
C GLY A 190 19.81 30.53 -18.79
#